data_900fabfade5f7f0d02ee54106a503611
#
_entry.id   900fabfade5f7f0d02ee54106a503611
#
_cell.length_a   1.000
_cell.length_b   1.000
_cell.length_c   1.000
_cell.angle_alpha   90.00
_cell.angle_beta   90.00
_cell.angle_gamma   90.00
#
_symmetry.space_group_name_H-M   'P 1'
#
loop_
_entity.id
_entity.type
_entity.pdbx_description
1 polymer ?
#
loop_
_entity_poly.entity_id
_entity_poly.type
_entity_poly.pdbx_seq_one_letter_code
_entity_poly.pdbx_strand_id
1 'polypeptide(L)'
;MNSPTPAIVTQNAARPLPRWALLLLCLAYVVPGFVGRGPWKNADVAAFGYMQELAHGHTAWLRPLLGGMPPETDGLLPYWLGAWAIQITPDWLMPPEMAARLPFMALLVLTLAATWYGVYYLARSPGAQPVAFAFGGEAKPSDYSRAIADGALLALIACLGLAQLSHEATGYLAQLACATLIFFAVATLPYHTVAPAVAMVVGMAGLTLAGAPALATLLGVGSIALVAFAPATPSERRLRWAVMLAIVTVLAAMLAWQLDLWRWRLLDTATQGKEFKSLARLLLWFGWPAWPMAAWTLWRWRKQLFNRQMHHHLWLPLWFSLVSVGATFTTQPADRALLVGLPAIATLAAFALPTFRRSMAALIDWFTLLFFSISALAIWVIWFAMQTGVPAKPAANVAKLAPGFTPEFSWLALAVALAASLAWCRLVWWRAARNRAAIWKSLVLPASGAALGWLLLTTLWLPLLDYARSYAPQASQLASALGPEPGCVQMVGLSRAQVAALQYHASLRLQPASRTTDCPWLVADNEAWPAPENLVNPDLWTREATIGRPTDRKEFILLFRRAASPD
;
A
#
# COMPACT_ATOMS: atom_id res chain seq x y z
N MET A 1 23.72 -35.39 4.57
CA MET A 1 24.08 -34.50 5.69
C MET A 1 23.37 -33.16 5.45
N ASN A 2 22.49 -32.74 6.35
CA ASN A 2 21.84 -31.44 6.23
C ASN A 2 22.91 -30.35 6.42
N SER A 3 23.01 -29.40 5.48
CA SER A 3 23.92 -28.27 5.65
C SER A 3 23.47 -27.48 6.89
N PRO A 4 24.40 -27.19 7.82
CA PRO A 4 24.06 -26.54 9.07
C PRO A 4 23.45 -25.15 8.80
N THR A 5 22.45 -24.79 9.58
CA THR A 5 21.87 -23.45 9.55
C THR A 5 22.93 -22.41 9.97
N PRO A 6 22.99 -21.22 9.36
CA PRO A 6 23.89 -20.16 9.78
C PRO A 6 23.41 -19.41 11.02
N ALA A 7 22.21 -19.72 11.55
CA ALA A 7 21.63 -19.07 12.72
C ALA A 7 22.22 -19.64 14.01
N ILE A 8 22.91 -18.79 14.77
CA ILE A 8 23.47 -19.10 16.11
C ILE A 8 22.77 -18.17 17.10
N VAL A 9 21.80 -18.69 17.87
CA VAL A 9 20.92 -17.88 18.73
C VAL A 9 20.82 -18.50 20.10
N THR A 10 21.22 -17.77 21.13
CA THR A 10 21.03 -18.14 22.53
C THR A 10 19.59 -17.85 22.97
N GLN A 11 19.10 -18.54 24.02
CA GLN A 11 17.76 -18.32 24.58
C GLN A 11 17.53 -16.85 24.99
N ASN A 12 18.54 -16.18 25.51
CA ASN A 12 18.46 -14.76 25.87
C ASN A 12 18.27 -13.83 24.66
N ALA A 13 18.75 -14.22 23.48
CA ALA A 13 18.62 -13.47 22.25
C ALA A 13 17.25 -13.67 21.58
N ALA A 14 16.55 -14.76 21.90
CA ALA A 14 15.22 -15.09 21.36
C ALA A 14 14.05 -14.55 22.21
N ARG A 15 14.30 -13.58 23.08
CA ARG A 15 13.22 -12.94 23.86
C ARG A 15 12.21 -12.28 22.95
N PRO A 16 10.90 -12.60 23.08
CA PRO A 16 9.86 -11.97 22.28
C PRO A 16 9.70 -10.48 22.63
N LEU A 17 9.26 -9.68 21.65
CA LEU A 17 8.87 -8.30 21.88
C LEU A 17 7.61 -8.27 22.76
N PRO A 18 7.49 -7.34 23.75
CA PRO A 18 6.27 -7.21 24.53
C PRO A 18 5.05 -6.97 23.63
N ARG A 19 4.02 -7.77 23.76
CA ARG A 19 2.83 -7.71 22.87
C ARG A 19 2.17 -6.35 22.85
N TRP A 20 2.06 -5.69 24.01
CA TRP A 20 1.48 -4.35 24.09
C TRP A 20 2.27 -3.32 23.28
N ALA A 21 3.61 -3.43 23.27
CA ALA A 21 4.47 -2.51 22.49
C ALA A 21 4.31 -2.74 20.99
N LEU A 22 4.23 -4.01 20.57
CA LEU A 22 3.99 -4.37 19.18
C LEU A 22 2.62 -3.90 18.69
N LEU A 23 1.57 -4.13 19.49
CA LEU A 23 0.20 -3.68 19.17
C LEU A 23 0.09 -2.16 19.13
N LEU A 24 0.74 -1.45 20.07
CA LEU A 24 0.77 0.00 20.09
C LEU A 24 1.49 0.55 18.84
N LEU A 25 2.60 -0.06 18.43
CA LEU A 25 3.30 0.30 17.19
C LEU A 25 2.42 0.10 15.95
N CYS A 26 1.72 -1.06 15.86
CA CYS A 26 0.78 -1.32 14.77
C CYS A 26 -0.37 -0.30 14.77
N LEU A 27 -0.94 0.01 15.91
CA LEU A 27 -2.02 1.01 16.05
C LEU A 27 -1.54 2.39 15.60
N ALA A 28 -0.37 2.82 16.07
CA ALA A 28 0.24 4.11 15.72
C ALA A 28 0.64 4.20 14.23
N TYR A 29 0.82 3.06 13.57
CA TYR A 29 1.10 3.00 12.15
C TYR A 29 -0.18 2.96 11.31
N VAL A 30 -1.16 2.13 11.66
CA VAL A 30 -2.36 1.86 10.86
C VAL A 30 -3.36 3.01 10.92
N VAL A 31 -3.71 3.48 12.13
CA VAL A 31 -4.86 4.41 12.29
C VAL A 31 -4.63 5.78 11.66
N PRO A 32 -3.48 6.47 11.87
CA PRO A 32 -3.34 7.87 11.46
C PRO A 32 -3.47 8.09 9.94
N GLY A 33 -3.10 7.12 9.12
CA GLY A 33 -3.16 7.26 7.66
C GLY A 33 -4.57 7.14 7.06
N PHE A 34 -5.55 6.63 7.80
CA PHE A 34 -6.93 6.47 7.32
C PHE A 34 -7.86 7.55 7.84
N VAL A 35 -7.57 8.14 9.01
CA VAL A 35 -8.48 9.05 9.72
C VAL A 35 -8.17 10.51 9.40
N GLY A 36 -9.23 11.34 9.30
CA GLY A 36 -9.12 12.80 9.28
C GLY A 36 -8.69 13.41 7.95
N ARG A 37 -8.75 12.69 6.83
CA ARG A 37 -8.43 13.20 5.49
C ARG A 37 -9.52 12.95 4.48
N GLY A 38 -9.57 13.75 3.42
CA GLY A 38 -10.36 13.50 2.23
C GLY A 38 -9.77 12.41 1.32
N PRO A 39 -10.47 12.01 0.24
CA PRO A 39 -9.88 11.17 -0.80
C PRO A 39 -8.75 11.90 -1.53
N TRP A 40 -7.55 11.30 -1.57
CA TRP A 40 -6.40 11.93 -2.20
C TRP A 40 -6.34 11.64 -3.69
N LYS A 41 -5.71 12.53 -4.45
CA LYS A 41 -5.60 12.49 -5.90
C LYS A 41 -5.11 11.16 -6.45
N ASN A 42 -5.49 10.92 -7.70
CA ASN A 42 -5.25 9.73 -8.50
C ASN A 42 -6.05 8.51 -8.00
N ALA A 43 -5.40 7.42 -7.63
CA ALA A 43 -6.05 6.13 -7.41
C ALA A 43 -7.05 6.13 -6.24
N ASP A 44 -6.78 6.85 -5.14
CA ASP A 44 -7.63 6.85 -3.94
C ASP A 44 -8.99 7.52 -4.22
N VAL A 45 -8.99 8.73 -4.81
CA VAL A 45 -10.25 9.43 -5.15
C VAL A 45 -11.00 8.75 -6.29
N ALA A 46 -10.29 8.22 -7.29
CA ALA A 46 -10.93 7.48 -8.38
C ALA A 46 -11.62 6.21 -7.85
N ALA A 47 -10.95 5.44 -7.00
CA ALA A 47 -11.54 4.26 -6.37
C ALA A 47 -12.76 4.62 -5.53
N PHE A 48 -12.69 5.70 -4.74
CA PHE A 48 -13.81 6.19 -3.96
C PHE A 48 -15.01 6.58 -4.83
N GLY A 49 -14.78 7.21 -5.99
CA GLY A 49 -15.86 7.53 -6.95
C GLY A 49 -16.62 6.28 -7.41
N TYR A 50 -15.92 5.19 -7.78
CA TYR A 50 -16.58 3.93 -8.11
C TYR A 50 -17.34 3.31 -6.93
N MET A 51 -16.82 3.43 -5.71
CA MET A 51 -17.52 2.96 -4.50
C MET A 51 -18.81 3.71 -4.27
N GLN A 52 -18.82 5.05 -4.48
CA GLN A 52 -20.01 5.88 -4.38
C GLN A 52 -21.04 5.54 -5.46
N GLU A 53 -20.64 5.46 -6.73
CA GLU A 53 -21.55 5.11 -7.82
C GLU A 53 -22.23 3.75 -7.60
N LEU A 54 -21.48 2.77 -7.07
CA LEU A 54 -22.03 1.47 -6.68
C LEU A 54 -22.95 1.56 -5.47
N ALA A 55 -22.56 2.31 -4.44
CA ALA A 55 -23.35 2.45 -3.21
C ALA A 55 -24.71 3.10 -3.46
N HIS A 56 -24.78 4.06 -4.38
CA HIS A 56 -26.03 4.74 -4.77
C HIS A 56 -26.82 4.03 -5.88
N GLY A 57 -26.29 2.90 -6.41
CA GLY A 57 -26.97 2.14 -7.45
C GLY A 57 -26.95 2.80 -8.85
N HIS A 58 -26.05 3.75 -9.08
CA HIS A 58 -25.92 4.44 -10.37
C HIS A 58 -25.20 3.61 -11.42
N THR A 59 -24.54 2.52 -11.04
CA THR A 59 -23.78 1.65 -11.93
C THR A 59 -23.93 0.17 -11.56
N ALA A 60 -23.65 -0.72 -12.53
CA ALA A 60 -23.77 -2.16 -12.33
C ALA A 60 -22.59 -2.73 -11.51
N TRP A 61 -22.88 -3.62 -10.57
CA TRP A 61 -21.87 -4.25 -9.67
C TRP A 61 -20.77 -5.04 -10.40
N LEU A 62 -21.10 -5.65 -11.54
CA LEU A 62 -20.12 -6.44 -12.33
C LEU A 62 -19.40 -5.62 -13.40
N ARG A 63 -19.88 -4.44 -13.72
CA ARG A 63 -19.29 -3.52 -14.71
C ARG A 63 -19.43 -2.08 -14.23
N PRO A 64 -18.73 -1.72 -13.15
CA PRO A 64 -18.83 -0.38 -12.59
C PRO A 64 -18.30 0.65 -13.58
N LEU A 65 -19.02 1.76 -13.71
CA LEU A 65 -18.66 2.89 -14.55
C LEU A 65 -18.67 4.16 -13.70
N LEU A 66 -17.72 5.06 -13.98
CA LEU A 66 -17.64 6.39 -13.40
C LEU A 66 -17.56 7.39 -14.55
N GLY A 67 -18.60 8.21 -14.74
CA GLY A 67 -18.68 9.08 -15.91
C GLY A 67 -18.53 8.32 -17.24
N GLY A 68 -19.07 7.11 -17.34
CA GLY A 68 -18.95 6.25 -18.54
C GLY A 68 -17.61 5.50 -18.68
N MET A 69 -16.64 5.72 -17.79
CA MET A 69 -15.31 5.08 -17.85
C MET A 69 -15.24 3.84 -16.96
N PRO A 70 -14.66 2.72 -17.42
CA PRO A 70 -14.41 1.55 -16.57
C PRO A 70 -13.24 1.80 -15.59
N PRO A 71 -13.12 1.00 -14.51
CA PRO A 71 -12.01 1.09 -13.57
C PRO A 71 -10.63 0.87 -14.23
N GLU A 72 -9.61 1.49 -13.67
CA GLU A 72 -8.24 1.37 -14.18
C GLU A 72 -7.64 -0.01 -13.92
N THR A 73 -7.94 -0.61 -12.76
CA THR A 73 -7.39 -1.91 -12.35
C THR A 73 -8.23 -3.11 -12.77
N ASP A 74 -9.38 -2.90 -13.42
CA ASP A 74 -10.34 -3.94 -13.80
C ASP A 74 -10.79 -4.86 -12.63
N GLY A 75 -10.47 -4.49 -11.38
CA GLY A 75 -10.89 -5.21 -10.18
C GLY A 75 -12.32 -4.88 -9.78
N LEU A 76 -12.97 -5.78 -9.06
CA LEU A 76 -14.32 -5.62 -8.54
C LEU A 76 -14.35 -5.53 -7.01
N LEU A 77 -13.61 -6.43 -6.34
CA LEU A 77 -13.62 -6.55 -4.89
C LEU A 77 -13.33 -5.24 -4.14
N PRO A 78 -12.35 -4.43 -4.52
CA PRO A 78 -12.05 -3.19 -3.80
C PRO A 78 -13.25 -2.24 -3.78
N TYR A 79 -13.92 -2.12 -4.93
CA TYR A 79 -15.09 -1.22 -5.06
C TYR A 79 -16.30 -1.77 -4.31
N TRP A 80 -16.53 -3.08 -4.32
CA TRP A 80 -17.58 -3.73 -3.53
C TRP A 80 -17.40 -3.50 -2.05
N LEU A 81 -16.17 -3.69 -1.53
CA LEU A 81 -15.87 -3.51 -0.11
C LEU A 81 -16.18 -2.08 0.36
N GLY A 82 -15.77 -1.08 -0.41
CA GLY A 82 -16.04 0.31 -0.08
C GLY A 82 -17.54 0.66 -0.22
N ALA A 83 -18.19 0.21 -1.30
CA ALA A 83 -19.61 0.44 -1.51
C ALA A 83 -20.48 -0.19 -0.41
N TRP A 84 -20.22 -1.44 -0.03
CA TRP A 84 -20.93 -2.08 1.10
C TRP A 84 -20.72 -1.33 2.41
N ALA A 85 -19.49 -0.88 2.67
CA ALA A 85 -19.19 -0.11 3.88
C ALA A 85 -19.96 1.22 3.90
N ILE A 86 -20.08 1.93 2.76
CA ILE A 86 -20.88 3.15 2.63
C ILE A 86 -22.38 2.83 2.88
N GLN A 87 -22.91 1.78 2.24
CA GLN A 87 -24.33 1.40 2.39
C GLN A 87 -24.72 1.00 3.82
N ILE A 88 -23.82 0.34 4.55
CA ILE A 88 -24.08 -0.14 5.92
C ILE A 88 -23.92 0.97 6.95
N THR A 89 -23.08 1.98 6.66
CA THR A 89 -22.75 3.04 7.62
C THR A 89 -23.67 4.26 7.39
N PRO A 90 -24.51 4.64 8.36
CA PRO A 90 -25.33 5.82 8.23
C PRO A 90 -24.51 7.13 8.18
N ASP A 91 -24.90 8.09 7.38
CA ASP A 91 -24.20 9.37 7.18
C ASP A 91 -24.05 10.19 8.48
N TRP A 92 -24.99 10.04 9.43
CA TRP A 92 -24.93 10.71 10.73
C TRP A 92 -23.83 10.15 11.66
N LEU A 93 -23.38 8.90 11.43
CA LEU A 93 -22.34 8.26 12.22
C LEU A 93 -20.96 8.60 11.67
N MET A 94 -20.79 8.56 10.35
CA MET A 94 -19.49 8.71 9.72
C MET A 94 -19.66 9.16 8.26
N PRO A 95 -18.81 10.09 7.77
CA PRO A 95 -18.84 10.50 6.38
C PRO A 95 -18.45 9.35 5.44
N PRO A 96 -19.02 9.30 4.23
CA PRO A 96 -18.88 8.16 3.30
C PRO A 96 -17.43 7.84 2.92
N GLU A 97 -16.56 8.85 2.84
CA GLU A 97 -15.13 8.64 2.57
C GLU A 97 -14.40 7.90 3.70
N MET A 98 -14.83 8.10 4.95
CA MET A 98 -14.26 7.36 6.09
C MET A 98 -14.87 5.96 6.16
N ALA A 99 -16.17 5.80 5.93
CA ALA A 99 -16.85 4.51 5.87
C ALA A 99 -16.19 3.61 4.83
N ALA A 100 -15.95 4.13 3.62
CA ALA A 100 -15.28 3.40 2.54
C ALA A 100 -13.90 2.87 2.91
N ARG A 101 -13.18 3.52 3.84
CA ARG A 101 -11.82 3.14 4.27
C ARG A 101 -11.77 2.06 5.34
N LEU A 102 -12.84 1.82 6.08
CA LEU A 102 -12.87 0.82 7.17
C LEU A 102 -12.45 -0.58 6.71
N PRO A 103 -12.95 -1.12 5.58
CA PRO A 103 -12.51 -2.41 5.08
C PRO A 103 -11.01 -2.43 4.72
N PHE A 104 -10.48 -1.33 4.19
CA PHE A 104 -9.07 -1.23 3.83
C PHE A 104 -8.16 -1.13 5.06
N MET A 105 -8.59 -0.46 6.11
CA MET A 105 -7.91 -0.51 7.41
C MET A 105 -7.85 -1.95 7.95
N ALA A 106 -8.95 -2.71 7.85
CA ALA A 106 -8.98 -4.12 8.24
C ALA A 106 -8.05 -4.97 7.35
N LEU A 107 -7.97 -4.72 6.04
CA LEU A 107 -7.05 -5.39 5.12
C LEU A 107 -5.57 -5.11 5.48
N LEU A 108 -5.23 -3.90 5.90
CA LEU A 108 -3.87 -3.59 6.37
C LEU A 108 -3.55 -4.35 7.67
N VAL A 109 -4.47 -4.36 8.65
CA VAL A 109 -4.32 -5.16 9.88
C VAL A 109 -4.15 -6.64 9.56
N LEU A 110 -4.96 -7.17 8.63
CA LEU A 110 -4.86 -8.55 8.16
C LEU A 110 -3.50 -8.83 7.52
N THR A 111 -2.99 -7.92 6.70
CA THR A 111 -1.66 -8.01 6.09
C THR A 111 -0.56 -8.13 7.14
N LEU A 112 -0.58 -7.26 8.15
CA LEU A 112 0.40 -7.28 9.24
C LEU A 112 0.31 -8.59 10.04
N ALA A 113 -0.89 -9.02 10.38
CA ALA A 113 -1.13 -10.26 11.12
C ALA A 113 -0.73 -11.50 10.29
N ALA A 114 -1.16 -11.60 9.03
CA ALA A 114 -0.83 -12.72 8.15
C ALA A 114 0.68 -12.81 7.89
N THR A 115 1.38 -11.68 7.78
CA THR A 115 2.84 -11.65 7.69
C THR A 115 3.47 -12.21 8.97
N TRP A 116 3.05 -11.73 10.13
CA TRP A 116 3.60 -12.20 11.41
C TRP A 116 3.40 -13.70 11.59
N TYR A 117 2.17 -14.21 11.39
CA TYR A 117 1.88 -15.64 11.53
C TYR A 117 2.57 -16.48 10.45
N GLY A 118 2.61 -16.02 9.19
CA GLY A 118 3.32 -16.72 8.12
C GLY A 118 4.80 -16.90 8.44
N VAL A 119 5.46 -15.84 8.89
CA VAL A 119 6.87 -15.90 9.29
C VAL A 119 7.08 -16.76 10.54
N TYR A 120 6.17 -16.69 11.51
CA TYR A 120 6.22 -17.55 12.70
C TYR A 120 6.27 -19.04 12.31
N TYR A 121 5.40 -19.47 11.40
CA TYR A 121 5.38 -20.86 10.97
C TYR A 121 6.57 -21.22 10.07
N LEU A 122 7.03 -20.34 9.20
CA LEU A 122 8.25 -20.55 8.42
C LEU A 122 9.49 -20.71 9.32
N ALA A 123 9.60 -19.87 10.34
CA ALA A 123 10.70 -19.95 11.30
C ALA A 123 10.65 -21.21 12.19
N ARG A 124 9.51 -21.86 12.34
CA ARG A 124 9.38 -23.16 13.02
C ARG A 124 9.84 -24.34 12.19
N SER A 125 10.06 -24.16 10.88
CA SER A 125 10.54 -25.26 10.04
C SER A 125 11.94 -25.75 10.49
N PRO A 126 12.23 -27.07 10.42
CA PRO A 126 13.50 -27.61 10.91
C PRO A 126 14.74 -26.96 10.28
N GLY A 127 14.66 -26.60 8.99
CA GLY A 127 15.76 -25.95 8.27
C GLY A 127 16.01 -24.49 8.68
N ALA A 128 15.06 -23.84 9.33
CA ALA A 128 15.16 -22.45 9.79
C ALA A 128 15.67 -22.33 11.23
N GLN A 129 15.59 -23.42 12.00
CA GLN A 129 15.94 -23.42 13.44
C GLN A 129 17.41 -23.15 13.67
N PRO A 130 17.78 -22.52 14.81
CA PRO A 130 19.18 -22.29 15.15
C PRO A 130 19.95 -23.59 15.37
N VAL A 131 21.27 -23.52 15.26
CA VAL A 131 22.17 -24.63 15.56
C VAL A 131 22.04 -25.04 17.03
N ALA A 132 21.87 -26.35 17.30
CA ALA A 132 21.91 -26.88 18.65
C ALA A 132 23.35 -26.72 19.23
N PHE A 133 23.43 -26.31 20.49
CA PHE A 133 24.73 -26.18 21.18
C PHE A 133 25.07 -27.47 21.91
N ALA A 134 26.37 -27.75 21.98
CA ALA A 134 26.87 -28.98 22.61
C ALA A 134 26.44 -29.13 24.08
N PHE A 135 26.26 -28.02 24.79
CA PHE A 135 25.86 -27.99 26.21
C PHE A 135 24.48 -27.38 26.44
N GLY A 136 23.68 -27.24 25.39
CA GLY A 136 22.36 -26.58 25.48
C GLY A 136 22.47 -25.05 25.59
N GLY A 137 21.30 -24.38 25.81
CA GLY A 137 21.26 -22.92 25.91
C GLY A 137 20.92 -22.22 24.59
N GLU A 138 20.70 -22.97 23.52
CA GLU A 138 20.12 -22.48 22.28
C GLU A 138 18.66 -22.05 22.48
N ALA A 139 18.17 -21.21 21.59
CA ALA A 139 16.79 -20.70 21.65
C ALA A 139 15.77 -21.83 21.44
N LYS A 140 14.74 -21.86 22.29
CA LYS A 140 13.60 -22.75 22.08
C LYS A 140 12.91 -22.44 20.76
N PRO A 141 12.44 -23.47 20.01
CA PRO A 141 11.84 -23.27 18.69
C PRO A 141 10.69 -22.25 18.66
N SER A 142 9.84 -22.24 19.68
CA SER A 142 8.71 -21.28 19.80
C SER A 142 9.18 -19.84 20.01
N ASP A 143 10.20 -19.64 20.85
CA ASP A 143 10.69 -18.30 21.21
C ASP A 143 11.51 -17.70 20.05
N TYR A 144 12.34 -18.53 19.40
CA TYR A 144 13.03 -18.15 18.19
C TYR A 144 12.07 -17.73 17.08
N SER A 145 11.03 -18.55 16.84
CA SER A 145 10.04 -18.27 15.80
C SER A 145 9.26 -16.98 16.05
N ARG A 146 8.90 -16.70 17.32
CA ARG A 146 8.28 -15.41 17.71
C ARG A 146 9.22 -14.25 17.47
N ALA A 147 10.47 -14.36 17.88
CA ALA A 147 11.46 -13.29 17.71
C ALA A 147 11.75 -12.97 16.23
N ILE A 148 11.74 -13.99 15.35
CA ILE A 148 11.87 -13.80 13.89
C ILE A 148 10.59 -13.16 13.32
N ALA A 149 9.39 -13.59 13.74
CA ALA A 149 8.12 -13.01 13.32
C ALA A 149 7.99 -11.53 13.76
N ASP A 150 8.38 -11.20 14.99
CA ASP A 150 8.47 -9.83 15.47
C ASP A 150 9.42 -9.00 14.59
N GLY A 151 10.60 -9.57 14.26
CA GLY A 151 11.55 -8.96 13.35
C GLY A 151 10.99 -8.72 11.94
N ALA A 152 10.21 -9.65 11.39
CA ALA A 152 9.61 -9.50 10.07
C ALA A 152 8.54 -8.41 10.05
N LEU A 153 7.71 -8.34 11.08
CA LEU A 153 6.72 -7.28 11.21
C LEU A 153 7.37 -5.89 11.35
N LEU A 154 8.43 -5.80 12.14
CA LEU A 154 9.23 -4.58 12.24
C LEU A 154 9.89 -4.22 10.89
N ALA A 155 10.44 -5.20 10.15
CA ALA A 155 11.00 -4.98 8.83
C ALA A 155 9.96 -4.48 7.82
N LEU A 156 8.74 -5.02 7.87
CA LEU A 156 7.63 -4.61 7.01
C LEU A 156 7.21 -3.16 7.29
N ILE A 157 6.98 -2.81 8.56
CA ILE A 157 6.63 -1.44 8.97
C ILE A 157 7.75 -0.44 8.63
N ALA A 158 9.02 -0.87 8.71
CA ALA A 158 10.16 -0.03 8.37
C ALA A 158 10.27 0.29 6.88
N CYS A 159 9.62 -0.49 5.97
CA CYS A 159 9.68 -0.26 4.53
C CYS A 159 9.05 1.08 4.15
N LEU A 160 9.84 1.98 3.56
CA LEU A 160 9.39 3.33 3.22
C LEU A 160 8.23 3.32 2.20
N GLY A 161 8.23 2.37 1.26
CA GLY A 161 7.18 2.23 0.26
C GLY A 161 5.83 1.74 0.80
N LEU A 162 5.79 1.18 2.01
CA LEU A 162 4.54 0.71 2.59
C LEU A 162 3.64 1.87 3.06
N ALA A 163 4.21 2.89 3.70
CA ALA A 163 3.47 3.88 4.48
C ALA A 163 2.30 4.53 3.73
N GLN A 164 2.54 5.17 2.59
CA GLN A 164 1.47 5.85 1.86
C GLN A 164 0.54 4.85 1.16
N LEU A 165 1.10 3.91 0.37
CA LEU A 165 0.31 3.03 -0.49
C LEU A 165 -0.58 2.06 0.28
N SER A 166 -0.19 1.67 1.49
CA SER A 166 -1.02 0.81 2.33
C SER A 166 -2.15 1.55 3.06
N HIS A 167 -2.22 2.87 2.93
CA HIS A 167 -3.28 3.68 3.53
C HIS A 167 -4.25 4.28 2.49
N GLU A 168 -4.09 3.94 1.22
CA GLU A 168 -5.03 4.30 0.17
C GLU A 168 -6.12 3.21 0.04
N ALA A 169 -7.39 3.63 -0.10
CA ALA A 169 -8.51 2.70 -0.30
C ALA A 169 -8.58 2.23 -1.77
N THR A 170 -7.59 1.45 -2.17
CA THR A 170 -7.39 1.05 -3.58
C THR A 170 -7.29 -0.46 -3.77
N GLY A 171 -7.43 -0.92 -5.01
CA GLY A 171 -7.22 -2.32 -5.39
C GLY A 171 -5.85 -2.87 -4.98
N TYR A 172 -4.84 -2.03 -4.91
CA TYR A 172 -3.48 -2.45 -4.59
C TYR A 172 -3.32 -2.91 -3.13
N LEU A 173 -4.01 -2.27 -2.19
CA LEU A 173 -4.03 -2.75 -0.80
C LEU A 173 -4.78 -4.08 -0.67
N ALA A 174 -5.87 -4.26 -1.43
CA ALA A 174 -6.57 -5.54 -1.48
C ALA A 174 -5.67 -6.64 -2.08
N GLN A 175 -4.93 -6.34 -3.15
CA GLN A 175 -3.95 -7.25 -3.74
C GLN A 175 -2.84 -7.63 -2.74
N LEU A 176 -2.29 -6.65 -2.01
CA LEU A 176 -1.31 -6.88 -0.95
C LEU A 176 -1.84 -7.84 0.13
N ALA A 177 -3.05 -7.59 0.64
CA ALA A 177 -3.66 -8.41 1.68
C ALA A 177 -3.93 -9.84 1.18
N CYS A 178 -4.50 -9.99 -0.02
CA CYS A 178 -4.81 -11.29 -0.60
C CYS A 178 -3.53 -12.10 -0.93
N ALA A 179 -2.50 -11.47 -1.50
CA ALA A 179 -1.21 -12.13 -1.73
C ALA A 179 -0.54 -12.56 -0.42
N THR A 180 -0.66 -11.75 0.64
CA THR A 180 -0.14 -12.09 1.97
C THR A 180 -0.92 -13.25 2.60
N LEU A 181 -2.24 -13.36 2.33
CA LEU A 181 -3.02 -14.53 2.75
C LEU A 181 -2.57 -15.81 2.04
N ILE A 182 -2.26 -15.73 0.73
CA ILE A 182 -1.69 -16.88 0.00
C ILE A 182 -0.33 -17.27 0.60
N PHE A 183 0.52 -16.30 0.88
CA PHE A 183 1.81 -16.51 1.55
C PHE A 183 1.63 -17.19 2.92
N PHE A 184 0.73 -16.66 3.76
CA PHE A 184 0.38 -17.26 5.05
C PHE A 184 -0.14 -18.68 4.89
N ALA A 185 -1.03 -18.93 3.94
CA ALA A 185 -1.58 -20.24 3.68
C ALA A 185 -0.48 -21.27 3.43
N VAL A 186 0.42 -21.01 2.47
CA VAL A 186 1.53 -21.92 2.13
C VAL A 186 2.49 -22.13 3.31
N ALA A 187 2.78 -21.08 4.07
CA ALA A 187 3.65 -21.14 5.24
C ALA A 187 3.08 -22.04 6.37
N THR A 188 1.75 -22.11 6.48
CA THR A 188 1.05 -22.79 7.58
C THR A 188 0.57 -24.21 7.24
N LEU A 189 0.59 -24.61 5.96
CA LEU A 189 0.17 -25.94 5.51
C LEU A 189 0.76 -27.12 6.30
N PRO A 190 2.04 -27.12 6.74
CA PRO A 190 2.60 -28.21 7.52
C PRO A 190 1.98 -28.37 8.91
N TYR A 191 1.39 -27.31 9.46
CA TYR A 191 0.96 -27.22 10.86
C TYR A 191 -0.55 -27.28 11.03
N HIS A 192 -1.33 -26.74 10.08
CA HIS A 192 -2.79 -26.64 10.16
C HIS A 192 -3.44 -27.15 8.88
N THR A 193 -4.75 -27.37 8.93
CA THR A 193 -5.57 -27.84 7.79
C THR A 193 -6.61 -26.79 7.36
N VAL A 194 -7.42 -26.29 8.28
CA VAL A 194 -8.55 -25.41 7.96
C VAL A 194 -8.09 -23.99 7.63
N ALA A 195 -7.32 -23.37 8.51
CA ALA A 195 -6.89 -21.98 8.34
C ALA A 195 -6.14 -21.74 7.01
N PRO A 196 -5.14 -22.57 6.61
CA PRO A 196 -4.50 -22.40 5.32
C PRO A 196 -5.41 -22.68 4.13
N ALA A 197 -6.34 -23.60 4.22
CA ALA A 197 -7.30 -23.85 3.14
C ALA A 197 -8.21 -22.64 2.91
N VAL A 198 -8.78 -22.09 3.96
CA VAL A 198 -9.60 -20.86 3.89
C VAL A 198 -8.79 -19.68 3.38
N ALA A 199 -7.59 -19.46 3.94
CA ALA A 199 -6.72 -18.36 3.53
C ALA A 199 -6.30 -18.48 2.05
N MET A 200 -6.09 -19.70 1.54
CA MET A 200 -5.78 -19.93 0.14
C MET A 200 -6.96 -19.58 -0.77
N VAL A 201 -8.15 -20.07 -0.47
CA VAL A 201 -9.37 -19.79 -1.27
C VAL A 201 -9.68 -18.29 -1.25
N VAL A 202 -9.71 -17.67 -0.08
CA VAL A 202 -9.98 -16.24 0.07
C VAL A 202 -8.89 -15.40 -0.60
N GLY A 203 -7.62 -15.76 -0.41
CA GLY A 203 -6.49 -15.06 -1.02
C GLY A 203 -6.49 -15.14 -2.54
N MET A 204 -6.71 -16.33 -3.11
CA MET A 204 -6.73 -16.53 -4.57
C MET A 204 -7.94 -15.86 -5.22
N ALA A 205 -9.14 -16.07 -4.69
CA ALA A 205 -10.35 -15.42 -5.20
C ALA A 205 -10.27 -13.89 -5.03
N GLY A 206 -9.83 -13.42 -3.86
CA GLY A 206 -9.70 -12.00 -3.57
C GLY A 206 -8.65 -11.32 -4.46
N LEU A 207 -7.48 -11.95 -4.69
CA LEU A 207 -6.43 -11.39 -5.56
C LEU A 207 -6.92 -11.30 -7.02
N THR A 208 -7.65 -12.32 -7.48
CA THR A 208 -8.29 -12.34 -8.81
C THR A 208 -9.33 -11.22 -8.93
N LEU A 209 -10.25 -11.12 -7.99
CA LEU A 209 -11.29 -10.08 -7.95
C LEU A 209 -10.74 -8.67 -7.68
N ALA A 210 -9.53 -8.56 -7.12
CA ALA A 210 -8.83 -7.28 -6.99
C ALA A 210 -8.09 -6.85 -8.28
N GLY A 211 -8.33 -7.54 -9.41
CA GLY A 211 -7.81 -7.18 -10.72
C GLY A 211 -6.37 -7.65 -10.98
N ALA A 212 -5.90 -8.68 -10.29
CA ALA A 212 -4.56 -9.23 -10.47
C ALA A 212 -4.56 -10.76 -10.74
N PRO A 213 -5.33 -11.27 -11.72
CA PRO A 213 -5.43 -12.70 -12.00
C PRO A 213 -4.11 -13.35 -12.42
N ALA A 214 -3.25 -12.61 -13.13
CA ALA A 214 -1.93 -13.11 -13.51
C ALA A 214 -1.03 -13.32 -12.28
N LEU A 215 -1.04 -12.39 -11.32
CA LEU A 215 -0.33 -12.57 -10.05
C LEU A 215 -0.88 -13.74 -9.26
N ALA A 216 -2.21 -13.89 -9.16
CA ALA A 216 -2.85 -15.02 -8.49
C ALA A 216 -2.38 -16.35 -9.09
N THR A 217 -2.39 -16.46 -10.42
CA THR A 217 -1.97 -17.67 -11.13
C THR A 217 -0.50 -17.98 -10.91
N LEU A 218 0.39 -16.99 -11.04
CA LEU A 218 1.84 -17.15 -10.83
C LEU A 218 2.15 -17.56 -9.39
N LEU A 219 1.54 -16.89 -8.40
CA LEU A 219 1.71 -17.24 -6.99
C LEU A 219 1.15 -18.62 -6.69
N GLY A 220 0.01 -19.00 -7.29
CA GLY A 220 -0.60 -20.32 -7.18
C GLY A 220 0.30 -21.41 -7.75
N VAL A 221 0.78 -21.28 -8.98
CA VAL A 221 1.67 -22.26 -9.65
C VAL A 221 2.97 -22.45 -8.87
N GLY A 222 3.60 -21.36 -8.43
CA GLY A 222 4.81 -21.46 -7.60
C GLY A 222 4.54 -22.10 -6.25
N SER A 223 3.38 -21.85 -5.65
CA SER A 223 2.97 -22.48 -4.39
C SER A 223 2.76 -24.00 -4.57
N ILE A 224 2.17 -24.44 -5.68
CA ILE A 224 2.03 -25.86 -6.03
C ILE A 224 3.41 -26.51 -6.13
N ALA A 225 4.33 -25.90 -6.87
CA ALA A 225 5.70 -26.40 -7.02
C ALA A 225 6.41 -26.50 -5.67
N LEU A 226 6.35 -25.45 -4.84
CA LEU A 226 6.97 -25.43 -3.51
C LEU A 226 6.43 -26.55 -2.61
N VAL A 227 5.11 -26.78 -2.62
CA VAL A 227 4.48 -27.85 -1.82
C VAL A 227 4.81 -29.23 -2.37
N ALA A 228 4.81 -29.40 -3.69
CA ALA A 228 5.12 -30.68 -4.34
C ALA A 228 6.55 -31.16 -4.06
N PHE A 229 7.49 -30.23 -3.97
CA PHE A 229 8.92 -30.54 -3.71
C PHE A 229 9.33 -30.37 -2.24
N ALA A 230 8.39 -30.23 -1.30
CA ALA A 230 8.65 -30.10 0.14
C ALA A 230 9.13 -31.42 0.76
N PRO A 231 10.39 -31.55 1.21
CA PRO A 231 10.89 -32.81 1.72
C PRO A 231 10.37 -33.18 3.12
N ALA A 232 9.95 -32.17 3.90
CA ALA A 232 9.58 -32.34 5.31
C ALA A 232 8.13 -32.82 5.53
N THR A 233 7.30 -32.92 4.47
CA THR A 233 5.90 -33.29 4.57
C THR A 233 5.69 -34.72 4.05
N PRO A 234 4.88 -35.58 4.72
CA PRO A 234 4.54 -36.92 4.22
C PRO A 234 3.96 -36.85 2.81
N SER A 235 4.29 -37.82 1.95
CA SER A 235 3.93 -37.84 0.52
C SER A 235 2.44 -37.69 0.25
N GLU A 236 1.59 -38.39 1.00
CA GLU A 236 0.13 -38.31 0.84
C GLU A 236 -0.43 -36.92 1.21
N ARG A 237 0.05 -36.32 2.28
CA ARG A 237 -0.38 -34.99 2.70
C ARG A 237 0.08 -33.95 1.70
N ARG A 238 1.27 -34.09 1.18
CA ARG A 238 1.86 -33.23 0.14
C ARG A 238 1.06 -33.27 -1.15
N LEU A 239 0.69 -34.48 -1.62
CA LEU A 239 -0.14 -34.64 -2.81
C LEU A 239 -1.52 -33.99 -2.63
N ARG A 240 -2.19 -34.25 -1.49
CA ARG A 240 -3.51 -33.65 -1.19
C ARG A 240 -3.46 -32.12 -1.23
N TRP A 241 -2.44 -31.50 -0.65
CA TRP A 241 -2.28 -30.04 -0.69
C TRP A 241 -1.94 -29.54 -2.08
N ALA A 242 -1.07 -30.20 -2.82
CA ALA A 242 -0.75 -29.81 -4.19
C ALA A 242 -1.99 -29.86 -5.11
N VAL A 243 -2.82 -30.90 -4.97
CA VAL A 243 -4.08 -31.02 -5.71
C VAL A 243 -5.07 -29.94 -5.32
N MET A 244 -5.25 -29.66 -4.03
CA MET A 244 -6.13 -28.58 -3.58
C MET A 244 -5.67 -27.22 -4.12
N LEU A 245 -4.37 -26.92 -4.06
CA LEU A 245 -3.79 -25.70 -4.60
C LEU A 245 -4.00 -25.59 -6.11
N ALA A 246 -3.85 -26.70 -6.84
CA ALA A 246 -4.09 -26.76 -8.29
C ALA A 246 -5.57 -26.46 -8.60
N ILE A 247 -6.51 -27.10 -7.89
CA ILE A 247 -7.94 -26.84 -8.05
C ILE A 247 -8.28 -25.37 -7.79
N VAL A 248 -7.82 -24.80 -6.67
CA VAL A 248 -8.10 -23.41 -6.33
C VAL A 248 -7.48 -22.45 -7.36
N THR A 249 -6.28 -22.74 -7.86
CA THR A 249 -5.62 -21.93 -8.89
C THR A 249 -6.40 -21.97 -10.21
N VAL A 250 -6.86 -23.15 -10.64
CA VAL A 250 -7.68 -23.30 -11.85
C VAL A 250 -9.03 -22.60 -11.69
N LEU A 251 -9.70 -22.76 -10.55
CA LEU A 251 -10.96 -22.07 -10.27
C LEU A 251 -10.80 -20.53 -10.27
N ALA A 252 -9.72 -20.02 -9.72
CA ALA A 252 -9.40 -18.59 -9.76
C ALA A 252 -9.17 -18.10 -11.19
N ALA A 253 -8.45 -18.88 -12.02
CA ALA A 253 -8.25 -18.58 -13.44
C ALA A 253 -9.56 -18.61 -14.24
N MET A 254 -10.43 -19.59 -13.96
CA MET A 254 -11.76 -19.68 -14.57
C MET A 254 -12.66 -18.51 -14.15
N LEU A 255 -12.64 -18.13 -12.87
CA LEU A 255 -13.35 -16.95 -12.38
C LEU A 255 -12.92 -15.68 -13.11
N ALA A 256 -11.60 -15.50 -13.29
CA ALA A 256 -11.07 -14.37 -14.05
C ALA A 256 -11.54 -14.39 -15.51
N TRP A 257 -11.62 -15.56 -16.12
CA TRP A 257 -12.11 -15.71 -17.48
C TRP A 257 -13.60 -15.34 -17.59
N GLN A 258 -14.44 -15.86 -16.71
CA GLN A 258 -15.88 -15.58 -16.72
C GLN A 258 -16.23 -14.10 -16.48
N LEU A 259 -15.43 -13.42 -15.66
CA LEU A 259 -15.64 -12.01 -15.35
C LEU A 259 -14.86 -11.05 -16.26
N ASP A 260 -14.21 -11.57 -17.32
CA ASP A 260 -13.39 -10.78 -18.26
C ASP A 260 -12.32 -9.92 -17.57
N LEU A 261 -11.66 -10.51 -16.54
CA LEU A 261 -10.60 -9.84 -15.79
C LEU A 261 -9.21 -10.08 -16.39
N TRP A 262 -9.08 -10.99 -17.35
CA TRP A 262 -7.84 -11.25 -18.09
C TRP A 262 -7.62 -10.18 -19.14
N ARG A 263 -6.92 -9.10 -18.77
CA ARG A 263 -6.48 -8.10 -19.73
C ARG A 263 -4.97 -8.10 -19.81
N TRP A 264 -4.45 -8.47 -20.96
CA TRP A 264 -3.04 -8.40 -21.26
C TRP A 264 -2.68 -6.96 -21.59
N ARG A 265 -2.18 -6.23 -20.60
CA ARG A 265 -1.55 -4.94 -20.80
C ARG A 265 -0.07 -5.17 -21.05
N LEU A 266 0.31 -5.48 -22.30
CA LEU A 266 1.70 -5.40 -22.71
C LEU A 266 2.03 -3.91 -22.77
N LEU A 267 2.84 -3.46 -21.84
CA LEU A 267 3.44 -2.15 -21.91
C LEU A 267 4.39 -2.15 -23.10
N ASP A 268 4.24 -1.15 -23.99
CA ASP A 268 5.28 -0.84 -24.97
C ASP A 268 6.57 -0.56 -24.19
N THR A 269 7.46 -1.53 -24.19
CA THR A 269 8.75 -1.48 -23.52
C THR A 269 9.75 -0.66 -24.33
N ALA A 270 9.33 0.49 -24.87
CA ALA A 270 10.26 1.51 -25.29
C ALA A 270 10.91 2.14 -24.06
N THR A 271 11.70 1.33 -23.36
CA THR A 271 12.45 1.70 -22.17
C THR A 271 13.51 2.73 -22.54
N GLN A 272 13.12 3.98 -22.50
CA GLN A 272 14.09 5.08 -22.53
C GLN A 272 14.91 5.02 -21.23
N GLY A 273 16.21 5.30 -21.29
CA GLY A 273 17.11 5.21 -20.14
C GLY A 273 16.69 6.02 -18.90
N LYS A 274 15.73 6.96 -19.04
CA LYS A 274 15.09 7.69 -17.93
C LYS A 274 14.18 6.79 -17.10
N GLU A 275 13.43 5.89 -17.73
CA GLU A 275 12.52 4.96 -17.05
C GLU A 275 13.28 3.93 -16.23
N PHE A 276 14.42 3.42 -16.78
CA PHE A 276 15.28 2.50 -16.06
C PHE A 276 15.89 3.14 -14.79
N LYS A 277 16.33 4.41 -14.85
CA LYS A 277 16.81 5.15 -13.68
C LYS A 277 15.71 5.35 -12.63
N SER A 278 14.48 5.60 -13.07
CA SER A 278 13.32 5.74 -12.19
C SER A 278 13.01 4.42 -11.48
N LEU A 279 12.99 3.32 -12.23
CA LEU A 279 12.77 1.97 -11.70
C LEU A 279 13.89 1.55 -10.72
N ALA A 280 15.15 1.81 -11.06
CA ALA A 280 16.28 1.52 -10.17
C ALA A 280 16.18 2.32 -8.85
N ARG A 281 15.78 3.59 -8.92
CA ARG A 281 15.52 4.42 -7.73
C ARG A 281 14.36 3.88 -6.92
N LEU A 282 13.28 3.45 -7.57
CA LEU A 282 12.14 2.83 -6.92
C LEU A 282 12.56 1.57 -6.16
N LEU A 283 13.23 0.63 -6.81
CA LEU A 283 13.71 -0.61 -6.18
C LEU A 283 14.64 -0.34 -5.00
N LEU A 284 15.46 0.70 -5.08
CA LEU A 284 16.39 1.08 -4.02
C LEU A 284 15.67 1.61 -2.77
N TRP A 285 14.69 2.51 -2.95
CA TRP A 285 14.07 3.22 -1.82
C TRP A 285 12.80 2.57 -1.31
N PHE A 286 12.04 1.91 -2.16
CA PHE A 286 10.73 1.38 -1.82
C PHE A 286 10.79 0.30 -0.72
N GLY A 287 11.68 -0.68 -0.90
CA GLY A 287 11.89 -1.77 0.05
C GLY A 287 12.95 -1.48 1.13
N TRP A 288 13.48 -0.24 1.22
CA TRP A 288 14.45 0.11 2.24
C TRP A 288 13.80 0.16 3.63
N PRO A 289 14.43 -0.40 4.70
CA PRO A 289 15.74 -1.06 4.75
C PRO A 289 15.68 -2.59 4.56
N ALA A 290 14.53 -3.18 4.23
CA ALA A 290 14.36 -4.64 4.20
C ALA A 290 15.12 -5.34 3.05
N TRP A 291 15.21 -4.73 1.85
CA TRP A 291 15.84 -5.39 0.70
C TRP A 291 17.34 -5.69 0.88
N PRO A 292 18.19 -4.81 1.47
CA PRO A 292 19.60 -5.16 1.69
C PRO A 292 19.74 -6.31 2.69
N MET A 293 18.85 -6.37 3.68
CA MET A 293 18.79 -7.45 4.64
C MET A 293 18.34 -8.76 3.97
N ALA A 294 17.35 -8.70 3.07
CA ALA A 294 16.92 -9.85 2.27
C ALA A 294 18.06 -10.38 1.39
N ALA A 295 18.80 -9.50 0.71
CA ALA A 295 20.00 -9.87 -0.06
C ALA A 295 21.08 -10.52 0.82
N TRP A 296 21.30 -9.97 2.02
CA TRP A 296 22.21 -10.58 3.01
C TRP A 296 21.75 -11.98 3.41
N THR A 297 20.46 -12.20 3.62
CA THR A 297 19.91 -13.53 3.91
C THR A 297 20.21 -14.49 2.77
N LEU A 298 19.88 -14.14 1.52
CA LEU A 298 20.15 -14.99 0.36
C LEU A 298 21.64 -15.35 0.25
N TRP A 299 22.52 -14.39 0.50
CA TRP A 299 23.97 -14.63 0.54
C TRP A 299 24.39 -15.54 1.69
N ARG A 300 23.89 -15.29 2.91
CA ARG A 300 24.31 -16.03 4.10
C ARG A 300 23.79 -17.46 4.12
N TRP A 301 22.55 -17.64 3.63
CA TRP A 301 21.87 -18.93 3.57
C TRP A 301 22.05 -19.66 2.23
N ARG A 302 22.94 -19.19 1.34
CA ARG A 302 23.12 -19.75 -0.01
C ARG A 302 23.38 -21.24 -0.06
N LYS A 303 24.08 -21.83 0.92
CA LYS A 303 24.30 -23.28 1.00
C LYS A 303 23.00 -24.07 1.15
N GLN A 304 22.01 -23.52 1.84
CA GLN A 304 20.68 -24.12 1.95
C GLN A 304 19.81 -23.79 0.73
N LEU A 305 19.97 -22.60 0.14
CA LEU A 305 19.24 -22.20 -1.04
C LEU A 305 19.56 -23.09 -2.26
N PHE A 306 20.84 -23.43 -2.46
CA PHE A 306 21.30 -24.28 -3.56
C PHE A 306 21.40 -25.76 -3.20
N ASN A 307 20.86 -26.18 -2.06
CA ASN A 307 20.76 -27.59 -1.71
C ASN A 307 19.68 -28.29 -2.54
N ARG A 308 19.79 -29.60 -2.74
CA ARG A 308 18.76 -30.43 -3.40
C ARG A 308 17.42 -30.42 -2.65
N GLN A 309 17.41 -30.12 -1.36
CA GLN A 309 16.19 -30.00 -0.55
C GLN A 309 15.70 -28.56 -0.57
N MET A 310 14.47 -28.35 -1.04
CA MET A 310 13.81 -27.03 -1.02
C MET A 310 13.45 -26.63 0.41
N HIS A 311 14.07 -25.57 0.91
CA HIS A 311 13.78 -25.01 2.24
C HIS A 311 12.70 -23.92 2.11
N HIS A 312 11.47 -24.18 2.57
CA HIS A 312 10.32 -23.30 2.45
C HIS A 312 10.55 -21.89 3.00
N HIS A 313 11.29 -21.75 4.12
CA HIS A 313 11.58 -20.46 4.74
C HIS A 313 12.44 -19.52 3.88
N LEU A 314 13.11 -20.06 2.84
CA LEU A 314 13.88 -19.26 1.86
C LEU A 314 13.14 -19.17 0.52
N TRP A 315 12.65 -20.30 -0.01
CA TRP A 315 12.10 -20.37 -1.35
C TRP A 315 10.73 -19.71 -1.46
N LEU A 316 9.86 -19.81 -0.43
CA LEU A 316 8.56 -19.18 -0.46
C LEU A 316 8.67 -17.63 -0.53
N PRO A 317 9.38 -16.96 0.39
CA PRO A 317 9.52 -15.51 0.30
C PRO A 317 10.35 -15.09 -0.93
N LEU A 318 11.32 -15.88 -1.39
CA LEU A 318 12.05 -15.58 -2.61
C LEU A 318 11.13 -15.58 -3.83
N TRP A 319 10.26 -16.60 -3.97
CA TRP A 319 9.30 -16.69 -5.07
C TRP A 319 8.36 -15.49 -5.12
N PHE A 320 7.74 -15.15 -3.99
CA PHE A 320 6.83 -13.99 -3.91
C PHE A 320 7.56 -12.66 -4.22
N SER A 321 8.81 -12.51 -3.75
CA SER A 321 9.63 -11.34 -4.06
C SER A 321 9.96 -11.26 -5.55
N LEU A 322 10.35 -12.37 -6.19
CA LEU A 322 10.68 -12.42 -7.61
C LEU A 322 9.47 -12.13 -8.50
N VAL A 323 8.29 -12.70 -8.18
CA VAL A 323 7.05 -12.41 -8.90
C VAL A 323 6.68 -10.94 -8.79
N SER A 324 6.78 -10.35 -7.61
CA SER A 324 6.48 -8.94 -7.38
C SER A 324 7.46 -8.02 -8.11
N VAL A 325 8.78 -8.28 -8.02
CA VAL A 325 9.80 -7.52 -8.76
C VAL A 325 9.61 -7.69 -10.27
N GLY A 326 9.33 -8.90 -10.75
CA GLY A 326 9.02 -9.16 -12.15
C GLY A 326 7.82 -8.37 -12.65
N ALA A 327 6.76 -8.28 -11.84
CA ALA A 327 5.56 -7.52 -12.16
C ALA A 327 5.80 -6.01 -12.29
N THR A 328 6.87 -5.46 -11.69
CA THR A 328 7.21 -4.02 -11.85
C THR A 328 7.58 -3.65 -13.28
N PHE A 329 8.00 -4.63 -14.10
CA PHE A 329 8.33 -4.40 -15.51
C PHE A 329 7.10 -4.44 -16.42
N THR A 330 5.96 -4.94 -15.92
CA THR A 330 4.72 -5.11 -16.70
C THR A 330 3.54 -4.32 -16.16
N THR A 331 3.70 -3.63 -15.02
CA THR A 331 2.63 -2.88 -14.34
C THR A 331 3.01 -1.41 -14.21
N GLN A 332 2.09 -0.52 -14.55
CA GLN A 332 2.22 0.91 -14.28
C GLN A 332 1.08 1.38 -13.38
N PRO A 333 1.41 2.18 -12.36
CA PRO A 333 2.76 2.53 -11.90
C PRO A 333 3.46 1.34 -11.19
N ALA A 334 4.78 1.22 -11.40
CA ALA A 334 5.59 0.07 -10.96
C ALA A 334 5.67 -0.12 -9.44
N ASP A 335 5.51 0.95 -8.65
CA ASP A 335 5.50 0.93 -7.19
C ASP A 335 4.34 0.08 -6.63
N ARG A 336 3.22 0.04 -7.33
CA ARG A 336 2.04 -0.74 -6.97
C ARG A 336 2.29 -2.26 -7.03
N ALA A 337 3.02 -2.72 -8.04
CA ALA A 337 3.40 -4.13 -8.15
C ALA A 337 4.40 -4.53 -7.05
N LEU A 338 5.35 -3.64 -6.72
CA LEU A 338 6.37 -3.90 -5.70
C LEU A 338 5.78 -3.98 -4.29
N LEU A 339 4.66 -3.28 -4.04
CA LEU A 339 3.93 -3.31 -2.78
C LEU A 339 3.59 -4.75 -2.36
N VAL A 340 3.11 -5.57 -3.30
CA VAL A 340 2.70 -6.96 -3.05
C VAL A 340 3.84 -7.84 -2.53
N GLY A 341 5.09 -7.54 -2.88
CA GLY A 341 6.28 -8.28 -2.46
C GLY A 341 6.85 -7.90 -1.10
N LEU A 342 6.41 -6.78 -0.51
CA LEU A 342 7.01 -6.28 0.74
C LEU A 342 6.94 -7.29 1.91
N PRO A 343 5.83 -8.02 2.16
CA PRO A 343 5.79 -9.05 3.20
C PRO A 343 6.84 -10.15 3.01
N ALA A 344 7.07 -10.55 1.77
CA ALA A 344 8.07 -11.56 1.42
C ALA A 344 9.50 -11.04 1.59
N ILE A 345 9.78 -9.81 1.15
CA ILE A 345 11.08 -9.14 1.34
C ILE A 345 11.36 -8.95 2.84
N ALA A 346 10.36 -8.53 3.62
CA ALA A 346 10.46 -8.38 5.07
C ALA A 346 10.70 -9.73 5.77
N THR A 347 10.11 -10.81 5.26
CA THR A 347 10.37 -12.18 5.73
C THR A 347 11.84 -12.56 5.53
N LEU A 348 12.38 -12.36 4.34
CA LEU A 348 13.81 -12.59 4.08
C LEU A 348 14.69 -11.72 4.98
N ALA A 349 14.31 -10.44 5.15
CA ALA A 349 15.04 -9.53 6.03
C ALA A 349 15.11 -10.02 7.48
N ALA A 350 14.04 -10.64 7.98
CA ALA A 350 14.01 -11.18 9.34
C ALA A 350 15.02 -12.34 9.53
N PHE A 351 15.20 -13.18 8.52
CA PHE A 351 16.20 -14.27 8.57
C PHE A 351 17.65 -13.77 8.47
N ALA A 352 17.90 -12.49 8.21
CA ALA A 352 19.21 -11.88 8.34
C ALA A 352 19.62 -11.67 9.82
N LEU A 353 18.63 -11.37 10.68
CA LEU A 353 18.83 -10.93 12.06
C LEU A 353 19.72 -11.85 12.90
N PRO A 354 19.55 -13.19 12.87
CA PRO A 354 20.41 -14.12 13.62
C PRO A 354 21.86 -14.13 13.16
N THR A 355 22.13 -13.59 11.97
CA THR A 355 23.46 -13.65 11.32
C THR A 355 24.20 -12.31 11.32
N PHE A 356 23.58 -11.26 11.86
CA PHE A 356 24.19 -9.93 11.90
C PHE A 356 25.38 -9.84 12.85
N ARG A 357 26.44 -9.17 12.38
CA ARG A 357 27.54 -8.73 13.24
C ARG A 357 27.14 -7.48 14.00
N ARG A 358 27.79 -7.24 15.14
CA ARG A 358 27.54 -6.04 15.98
C ARG A 358 27.70 -4.73 15.21
N SER A 359 28.69 -4.66 14.30
CA SER A 359 28.93 -3.48 13.46
C SER A 359 27.77 -3.17 12.53
N MET A 360 27.15 -4.19 11.92
CA MET A 360 25.98 -4.01 11.04
C MET A 360 24.77 -3.50 11.83
N ALA A 361 24.52 -4.08 13.01
CA ALA A 361 23.45 -3.61 13.88
C ALA A 361 23.66 -2.15 14.32
N ALA A 362 24.90 -1.78 14.68
CA ALA A 362 25.24 -0.41 15.05
C ALA A 362 25.06 0.57 13.88
N LEU A 363 25.45 0.18 12.65
CA LEU A 363 25.26 1.00 11.45
C LEU A 363 23.77 1.29 11.20
N ILE A 364 22.92 0.27 11.28
CA ILE A 364 21.46 0.42 11.12
C ILE A 364 20.91 1.36 12.20
N ASP A 365 21.29 1.18 13.45
CA ASP A 365 20.83 2.01 14.57
C ASP A 365 21.24 3.49 14.38
N TRP A 366 22.49 3.78 14.06
CA TRP A 366 22.99 5.14 13.85
C TRP A 366 22.35 5.83 12.66
N PHE A 367 22.29 5.14 11.52
CA PHE A 367 21.62 5.68 10.33
C PHE A 367 20.17 6.01 10.63
N THR A 368 19.44 5.09 11.24
CA THR A 368 18.02 5.24 11.53
C THR A 368 17.76 6.36 12.53
N LEU A 369 18.57 6.44 13.59
CA LEU A 369 18.47 7.48 14.60
C LEU A 369 18.63 8.85 13.95
N LEU A 370 19.69 9.05 13.17
CA LEU A 370 19.94 10.34 12.52
C LEU A 370 18.85 10.68 11.51
N PHE A 371 18.52 9.74 10.62
CA PHE A 371 17.54 9.95 9.56
C PHE A 371 16.16 10.34 10.11
N PHE A 372 15.60 9.54 11.02
CA PHE A 372 14.26 9.81 11.53
C PHE A 372 14.20 10.96 12.54
N SER A 373 15.26 11.18 13.32
CA SER A 373 15.29 12.35 14.23
C SER A 373 15.38 13.65 13.45
N ILE A 374 16.22 13.72 12.41
CA ILE A 374 16.31 14.90 11.54
C ILE A 374 14.99 15.12 10.78
N SER A 375 14.40 14.04 10.26
CA SER A 375 13.10 14.10 9.56
C SER A 375 11.99 14.58 10.49
N ALA A 376 11.90 14.06 11.71
CA ALA A 376 10.93 14.48 12.70
C ALA A 376 11.12 15.97 13.08
N LEU A 377 12.38 16.38 13.29
CA LEU A 377 12.69 17.79 13.56
C LEU A 377 12.27 18.70 12.39
N ALA A 378 12.54 18.29 11.15
CA ALA A 378 12.12 19.06 9.98
C ALA A 378 10.58 19.18 9.90
N ILE A 379 9.84 18.10 10.19
CA ILE A 379 8.37 18.13 10.23
C ILE A 379 7.89 19.14 11.30
N TRP A 380 8.45 19.10 12.49
CA TRP A 380 8.11 20.03 13.57
C TRP A 380 8.43 21.48 13.22
N VAL A 381 9.62 21.76 12.68
CA VAL A 381 10.04 23.12 12.29
C VAL A 381 9.12 23.70 11.23
N ILE A 382 8.77 22.91 10.20
CA ILE A 382 7.89 23.37 9.13
C ILE A 382 6.46 23.56 9.66
N TRP A 383 5.96 22.66 10.52
CA TRP A 383 4.65 22.82 11.15
C TRP A 383 4.59 24.09 12.01
N PHE A 384 5.61 24.33 12.84
CA PHE A 384 5.70 25.54 13.66
C PHE A 384 5.75 26.79 12.78
N ALA A 385 6.52 26.75 11.70
CA ALA A 385 6.58 27.84 10.73
C ALA A 385 5.25 28.12 10.04
N MET A 386 4.46 27.07 9.73
CA MET A 386 3.10 27.23 9.18
C MET A 386 2.16 27.92 10.18
N GLN A 387 2.25 27.59 11.47
CA GLN A 387 1.34 28.11 12.49
C GLN A 387 1.69 29.54 12.95
N THR A 388 2.98 29.90 12.96
CA THR A 388 3.45 31.15 13.57
C THR A 388 4.11 32.13 12.59
N GLY A 389 4.40 31.67 11.35
CA GLY A 389 5.21 32.44 10.40
C GLY A 389 6.73 32.42 10.67
N VAL A 390 7.17 31.79 11.75
CA VAL A 390 8.59 31.71 12.17
C VAL A 390 9.05 30.25 12.22
N PRO A 391 10.19 29.92 11.60
CA PRO A 391 11.09 30.69 10.74
C PRO A 391 10.47 31.13 9.40
N ALA A 392 10.77 32.31 8.93
CA ALA A 392 10.15 32.91 7.75
C ALA A 392 10.39 32.10 6.43
N LYS A 393 11.62 31.54 6.26
CA LYS A 393 11.93 30.76 5.03
C LYS A 393 11.07 29.51 4.85
N PRO A 394 10.92 28.60 5.84
CA PRO A 394 9.97 27.49 5.73
C PRO A 394 8.52 27.93 5.50
N ALA A 395 8.05 28.97 6.21
CA ALA A 395 6.70 29.51 6.03
C ALA A 395 6.46 30.01 4.59
N ALA A 396 7.40 30.80 4.04
CA ALA A 396 7.33 31.29 2.67
C ALA A 396 7.38 30.14 1.64
N ASN A 397 8.16 29.09 1.89
CA ASN A 397 8.22 27.93 1.02
C ASN A 397 6.86 27.18 0.99
N VAL A 398 6.21 27.02 2.13
CA VAL A 398 4.87 26.41 2.18
C VAL A 398 3.86 27.26 1.43
N ALA A 399 3.82 28.58 1.65
CA ALA A 399 2.94 29.52 0.94
C ALA A 399 3.15 29.49 -0.58
N LYS A 400 4.40 29.31 -1.04
CA LYS A 400 4.73 29.17 -2.47
C LYS A 400 4.27 27.83 -3.06
N LEU A 401 4.38 26.73 -2.29
CA LEU A 401 4.03 25.38 -2.74
C LEU A 401 2.54 25.08 -2.63
N ALA A 402 1.85 25.73 -1.69
CA ALA A 402 0.42 25.58 -1.47
C ALA A 402 -0.25 26.99 -1.40
N PRO A 403 -0.38 27.69 -2.53
CA PRO A 403 -1.03 29.01 -2.57
C PRO A 403 -2.49 28.91 -2.10
N GLY A 404 -2.91 29.82 -1.23
CA GLY A 404 -4.27 29.85 -0.67
C GLY A 404 -4.51 28.89 0.49
N PHE A 405 -3.52 28.11 0.91
CA PHE A 405 -3.62 27.28 2.10
C PHE A 405 -3.62 28.12 3.38
N THR A 406 -4.62 27.92 4.23
CA THR A 406 -4.71 28.51 5.59
C THR A 406 -4.47 27.40 6.62
N PRO A 407 -3.45 27.54 7.50
CA PRO A 407 -3.17 26.52 8.49
C PRO A 407 -4.26 26.46 9.57
N GLU A 408 -4.72 25.27 9.89
CA GLU A 408 -5.65 25.02 10.99
C GLU A 408 -4.91 24.40 12.17
N PHE A 409 -5.18 24.88 13.39
CA PHE A 409 -4.58 24.37 14.61
C PHE A 409 -5.48 23.32 15.27
N SER A 410 -4.91 22.16 15.59
CA SER A 410 -5.61 21.07 16.29
C SER A 410 -4.84 20.66 17.56
N TRP A 411 -5.45 20.83 18.74
CA TRP A 411 -4.90 20.36 20.01
C TRP A 411 -4.70 18.86 20.07
N LEU A 412 -5.61 18.09 19.47
CA LEU A 412 -5.51 16.63 19.40
C LEU A 412 -4.29 16.20 18.57
N ALA A 413 -4.12 16.80 17.39
CA ALA A 413 -2.97 16.52 16.53
C ALA A 413 -1.65 16.86 17.23
N LEU A 414 -1.58 18.01 17.92
CA LEU A 414 -0.41 18.41 18.71
C LEU A 414 -0.13 17.41 19.84
N ALA A 415 -1.14 17.04 20.62
CA ALA A 415 -0.98 16.10 21.73
C ALA A 415 -0.47 14.73 21.28
N VAL A 416 -1.06 14.19 20.18
CA VAL A 416 -0.64 12.90 19.60
C VAL A 416 0.79 12.98 19.04
N ALA A 417 1.14 14.06 18.35
CA ALA A 417 2.49 14.28 17.82
C ALA A 417 3.54 14.41 18.92
N LEU A 418 3.22 15.13 20.00
CA LEU A 418 4.10 15.26 21.17
C LEU A 418 4.29 13.89 21.86
N ALA A 419 3.21 13.15 22.10
CA ALA A 419 3.28 11.83 22.71
C ALA A 419 4.15 10.87 21.88
N ALA A 420 3.99 10.86 20.55
CA ALA A 420 4.80 10.05 19.64
C ALA A 420 6.28 10.47 19.65
N SER A 421 6.57 11.79 19.66
CA SER A 421 7.94 12.31 19.72
C SER A 421 8.62 11.98 21.04
N LEU A 422 7.91 12.08 22.17
CA LEU A 422 8.40 11.67 23.49
C LEU A 422 8.65 10.16 23.56
N ALA A 423 7.75 9.36 22.98
CA ALA A 423 7.94 7.91 22.85
C ALA A 423 9.19 7.57 22.04
N TRP A 424 9.44 8.30 20.94
CA TRP A 424 10.68 8.17 20.16
C TRP A 424 11.93 8.51 20.98
N CYS A 425 11.96 9.65 21.66
CA CYS A 425 13.07 10.02 22.52
C CYS A 425 13.33 8.96 23.61
N ARG A 426 12.25 8.44 24.24
CA ARG A 426 12.32 7.36 25.23
C ARG A 426 12.88 6.07 24.64
N LEU A 427 12.47 5.74 23.40
CA LEU A 427 12.93 4.54 22.70
C LEU A 427 14.42 4.65 22.32
N VAL A 428 14.84 5.79 21.80
CA VAL A 428 16.25 6.08 21.49
C VAL A 428 17.11 5.96 22.75
N TRP A 429 16.70 6.59 23.84
CA TRP A 429 17.38 6.48 25.13
C TRP A 429 17.45 5.03 25.61
N TRP A 430 16.32 4.30 25.56
CA TRP A 430 16.28 2.86 25.92
C TRP A 430 17.22 2.02 25.05
N ARG A 431 17.33 2.33 23.75
CA ARG A 431 18.20 1.59 22.83
C ARG A 431 19.67 1.90 23.04
N ALA A 432 20.02 3.16 23.32
CA ALA A 432 21.39 3.61 23.57
C ALA A 432 21.93 3.14 24.92
N ALA A 433 21.09 3.10 25.96
CA ALA A 433 21.52 2.86 27.34
C ALA A 433 22.03 1.45 27.65
N ARG A 434 21.71 0.40 26.85
CA ARG A 434 22.12 -1.00 27.11
C ARG A 434 22.23 -1.83 25.85
N ASN A 435 23.27 -2.69 25.80
CA ASN A 435 23.37 -3.76 24.81
C ASN A 435 22.29 -4.82 25.06
N ARG A 436 21.22 -4.79 24.26
CA ARG A 436 20.14 -5.79 24.31
C ARG A 436 20.54 -7.03 23.51
N ALA A 437 20.31 -8.21 24.07
CA ALA A 437 20.61 -9.47 23.41
C ALA A 437 19.59 -9.83 22.30
N ALA A 438 18.35 -9.29 22.36
CA ALA A 438 17.27 -9.64 21.45
C ALA A 438 17.61 -9.44 19.96
N ILE A 439 17.32 -10.45 19.12
CA ILE A 439 17.67 -10.45 17.69
C ILE A 439 16.92 -9.37 16.89
N TRP A 440 15.66 -9.06 17.24
CA TRP A 440 14.83 -8.05 16.58
C TRP A 440 15.22 -6.59 16.89
N LYS A 441 16.13 -6.38 17.85
CA LYS A 441 16.51 -5.04 18.35
C LYS A 441 16.98 -4.07 17.24
N SER A 442 17.63 -4.57 16.20
CA SER A 442 18.16 -3.77 15.08
C SER A 442 17.06 -3.20 14.18
N LEU A 443 15.82 -3.69 14.30
CA LEU A 443 14.68 -3.22 13.51
C LEU A 443 13.68 -2.36 14.33
N VAL A 444 13.90 -2.24 15.64
CA VAL A 444 13.01 -1.42 16.49
C VAL A 444 13.07 0.06 16.10
N LEU A 445 14.28 0.62 15.96
CA LEU A 445 14.43 2.02 15.53
C LEU A 445 13.93 2.25 14.11
N PRO A 446 14.28 1.44 13.09
CA PRO A 446 13.72 1.58 11.75
C PRO A 446 12.19 1.58 11.72
N ALA A 447 11.55 0.59 12.34
CA ALA A 447 10.08 0.49 12.37
C ALA A 447 9.41 1.64 13.12
N SER A 448 9.92 1.95 14.32
CA SER A 448 9.37 3.03 15.13
C SER A 448 9.63 4.41 14.52
N GLY A 449 10.75 4.59 13.84
CA GLY A 449 11.06 5.82 13.11
C GLY A 449 10.16 6.00 11.89
N ALA A 450 9.89 4.95 11.13
CA ALA A 450 8.94 4.99 10.01
C ALA A 450 7.52 5.29 10.51
N ALA A 451 7.09 4.63 11.59
CA ALA A 451 5.80 4.90 12.22
C ALA A 451 5.70 6.33 12.76
N LEU A 452 6.77 6.85 13.41
CA LEU A 452 6.83 8.24 13.86
C LEU A 452 6.71 9.21 12.70
N GLY A 453 7.51 9.05 11.65
CA GLY A 453 7.48 9.91 10.48
C GLY A 453 6.09 9.92 9.83
N TRP A 454 5.48 8.74 9.65
CA TRP A 454 4.13 8.61 9.13
C TRP A 454 3.09 9.29 10.02
N LEU A 455 3.12 9.05 11.34
CA LEU A 455 2.21 9.65 12.30
C LEU A 455 2.35 11.18 12.33
N LEU A 456 3.57 11.73 12.35
CA LEU A 456 3.78 13.19 12.32
C LEU A 456 3.26 13.81 11.02
N LEU A 457 3.47 13.17 9.88
CA LEU A 457 2.94 13.64 8.59
C LEU A 457 1.40 13.62 8.57
N THR A 458 0.79 12.56 9.09
CA THR A 458 -0.67 12.38 9.09
C THR A 458 -1.38 13.01 10.29
N THR A 459 -0.68 13.76 11.12
CA THR A 459 -1.25 14.61 12.18
C THR A 459 -0.90 16.06 11.95
N LEU A 460 0.37 16.44 12.07
CA LEU A 460 0.81 17.84 11.99
C LEU A 460 0.68 18.43 10.58
N TRP A 461 1.00 17.64 9.55
CA TRP A 461 0.94 18.10 8.16
C TRP A 461 -0.33 17.66 7.44
N LEU A 462 -1.24 16.96 8.13
CA LEU A 462 -2.45 16.44 7.49
C LEU A 462 -3.26 17.52 6.77
N PRO A 463 -3.55 18.70 7.35
CA PRO A 463 -4.30 19.75 6.65
C PRO A 463 -3.60 20.24 5.38
N LEU A 464 -2.26 20.42 5.43
CA LEU A 464 -1.46 20.80 4.27
C LEU A 464 -1.44 19.70 3.19
N LEU A 465 -1.25 18.44 3.61
CA LEU A 465 -1.23 17.30 2.70
C LEU A 465 -2.60 17.06 2.06
N ASP A 466 -3.66 17.22 2.83
CA ASP A 466 -5.03 17.08 2.32
C ASP A 466 -5.33 18.18 1.29
N TYR A 467 -5.04 19.45 1.61
CA TYR A 467 -5.14 20.55 0.66
C TYR A 467 -4.33 20.31 -0.62
N ALA A 468 -3.08 19.84 -0.48
CA ALA A 468 -2.18 19.62 -1.61
C ALA A 468 -2.53 18.39 -2.46
N ARG A 469 -3.18 17.39 -1.89
CA ARG A 469 -3.50 16.12 -2.55
C ARG A 469 -4.98 15.94 -2.89
N SER A 470 -5.86 16.82 -2.39
CA SER A 470 -7.28 16.81 -2.73
C SER A 470 -7.56 17.64 -3.98
N TYR A 471 -8.64 17.29 -4.68
CA TYR A 471 -9.23 18.11 -5.72
C TYR A 471 -10.29 19.09 -5.19
N ALA A 472 -10.58 19.06 -3.88
CA ALA A 472 -11.62 19.91 -3.28
C ALA A 472 -11.45 21.41 -3.60
N PRO A 473 -10.22 22.01 -3.54
CA PRO A 473 -10.05 23.42 -3.89
C PRO A 473 -10.38 23.72 -5.36
N GLN A 474 -10.03 22.84 -6.30
CA GLN A 474 -10.35 22.98 -7.72
C GLN A 474 -11.85 22.80 -7.98
N ALA A 475 -12.47 21.79 -7.34
CA ALA A 475 -13.90 21.54 -7.44
C ALA A 475 -14.74 22.71 -6.88
N SER A 476 -14.32 23.30 -5.76
CA SER A 476 -14.96 24.48 -5.18
C SER A 476 -14.89 25.70 -6.10
N GLN A 477 -13.74 25.94 -6.74
CA GLN A 477 -13.59 27.03 -7.72
C GLN A 477 -14.50 26.81 -8.94
N LEU A 478 -14.57 25.57 -9.43
CA LEU A 478 -15.44 25.22 -10.55
C LEU A 478 -16.93 25.39 -10.18
N ALA A 479 -17.34 24.93 -9.00
CA ALA A 479 -18.71 25.10 -8.52
C ALA A 479 -19.09 26.59 -8.39
N SER A 480 -18.16 27.41 -7.91
CA SER A 480 -18.37 28.87 -7.83
C SER A 480 -18.54 29.52 -9.21
N ALA A 481 -17.80 29.05 -10.22
CA ALA A 481 -17.89 29.56 -11.59
C ALA A 481 -19.18 29.11 -12.32
N LEU A 482 -19.67 27.90 -11.99
CA LEU A 482 -20.88 27.33 -12.57
C LEU A 482 -22.17 27.92 -11.96
N GLY A 483 -22.12 28.44 -10.72
CA GLY A 483 -23.27 28.89 -9.95
C GLY A 483 -24.08 27.78 -9.28
N PRO A 484 -25.19 28.13 -8.58
CA PRO A 484 -25.88 27.18 -7.68
C PRO A 484 -26.66 26.06 -8.41
N GLU A 485 -27.10 26.29 -9.62
CA GLU A 485 -27.90 25.34 -10.41
C GLU A 485 -27.34 25.19 -11.84
N PRO A 486 -26.21 24.54 -12.00
CA PRO A 486 -25.54 24.43 -13.32
C PRO A 486 -26.31 23.53 -14.30
N GLY A 487 -27.27 22.72 -13.84
CA GLY A 487 -27.91 21.69 -14.64
C GLY A 487 -26.96 20.52 -14.98
N CYS A 488 -27.04 20.02 -16.23
CA CYS A 488 -26.08 19.02 -16.70
C CYS A 488 -24.79 19.68 -17.19
N VAL A 489 -23.68 18.99 -17.03
CA VAL A 489 -22.34 19.43 -17.46
C VAL A 489 -21.72 18.34 -18.33
N GLN A 490 -21.36 18.66 -19.57
CA GLN A 490 -20.60 17.74 -20.41
C GLN A 490 -19.13 17.72 -19.99
N MET A 491 -18.46 16.59 -20.22
CA MET A 491 -17.05 16.45 -19.92
C MET A 491 -16.26 15.86 -21.08
N VAL A 492 -15.02 16.36 -21.29
CA VAL A 492 -14.07 15.86 -22.30
C VAL A 492 -12.70 15.68 -21.68
N GLY A 493 -12.13 14.50 -21.83
CA GLY A 493 -10.75 14.19 -21.45
C GLY A 493 -10.45 14.21 -19.96
N LEU A 494 -11.45 14.41 -19.08
CA LEU A 494 -11.22 14.35 -17.65
C LEU A 494 -10.75 12.97 -17.20
N SER A 495 -9.77 12.94 -16.31
CA SER A 495 -9.34 11.70 -15.66
C SER A 495 -10.43 11.18 -14.69
N ARG A 496 -10.43 9.88 -14.42
CA ARG A 496 -11.33 9.25 -13.43
C ARG A 496 -11.29 9.95 -12.08
N ALA A 497 -10.09 10.39 -11.67
CA ALA A 497 -9.88 11.10 -10.42
C ALA A 497 -10.57 12.48 -10.40
N GLN A 498 -10.48 13.22 -11.50
CA GLN A 498 -11.18 14.52 -11.66
C GLN A 498 -12.69 14.33 -11.68
N VAL A 499 -13.18 13.33 -12.42
CA VAL A 499 -14.64 13.03 -12.45
C VAL A 499 -15.16 12.70 -11.06
N ALA A 500 -14.51 11.76 -10.36
CA ALA A 500 -14.88 11.39 -8.99
C ALA A 500 -14.88 12.61 -8.05
N ALA A 501 -13.86 13.44 -8.13
CA ALA A 501 -13.71 14.61 -7.27
C ALA A 501 -14.78 15.68 -7.55
N LEU A 502 -15.08 15.94 -8.82
CA LEU A 502 -16.10 16.92 -9.20
C LEU A 502 -17.51 16.45 -8.83
N GLN A 503 -17.81 15.15 -8.99
CA GLN A 503 -19.06 14.57 -8.54
C GLN A 503 -19.21 14.66 -7.01
N TYR A 504 -18.14 14.35 -6.28
CA TYR A 504 -18.17 14.31 -4.82
C TYR A 504 -18.15 15.71 -4.17
N HIS A 505 -17.15 16.56 -4.53
CA HIS A 505 -16.94 17.85 -3.87
C HIS A 505 -17.81 18.98 -4.42
N ALA A 506 -18.21 18.90 -5.69
CA ALA A 506 -19.02 19.92 -6.35
C ALA A 506 -20.44 19.45 -6.68
N SER A 507 -20.79 18.19 -6.36
CA SER A 507 -22.11 17.59 -6.62
C SER A 507 -22.56 17.72 -8.09
N LEU A 508 -21.60 17.73 -9.04
CA LEU A 508 -21.89 17.93 -10.46
C LEU A 508 -22.41 16.66 -11.12
N ARG A 509 -23.44 16.79 -11.96
CA ARG A 509 -23.92 15.73 -12.85
C ARG A 509 -23.13 15.74 -14.15
N LEU A 510 -22.01 15.02 -14.19
CA LEU A 510 -21.12 14.95 -15.34
C LEU A 510 -21.62 13.90 -16.35
N GLN A 511 -21.67 14.28 -17.62
CA GLN A 511 -22.00 13.38 -18.72
C GLN A 511 -20.90 13.40 -19.78
N PRO A 512 -20.53 12.25 -20.38
CA PRO A 512 -19.60 12.25 -21.51
C PRO A 512 -20.09 13.17 -22.62
N ALA A 513 -19.18 13.93 -23.20
CA ALA A 513 -19.54 14.84 -24.27
C ALA A 513 -20.07 14.08 -25.49
N SER A 514 -21.16 14.60 -26.06
CA SER A 514 -21.80 14.10 -27.27
C SER A 514 -22.42 15.25 -28.03
N ARG A 515 -22.46 15.17 -29.35
CA ARG A 515 -23.17 16.16 -30.20
C ARG A 515 -24.69 16.21 -29.95
N THR A 516 -25.23 15.11 -29.44
CA THR A 516 -26.69 15.00 -29.18
C THR A 516 -27.10 15.49 -27.79
N THR A 517 -26.13 15.77 -26.93
CA THR A 517 -26.43 16.20 -25.55
C THR A 517 -26.55 17.72 -25.48
N ASP A 518 -27.62 18.20 -24.88
CA ASP A 518 -27.96 19.61 -24.83
C ASP A 518 -27.71 20.22 -23.44
N CYS A 519 -26.45 20.11 -22.96
CA CYS A 519 -26.05 20.71 -21.69
C CYS A 519 -25.52 22.13 -21.89
N PRO A 520 -25.80 23.07 -20.96
CA PRO A 520 -25.33 24.46 -21.07
C PRO A 520 -23.82 24.62 -20.81
N TRP A 521 -23.20 23.65 -20.16
CA TRP A 521 -21.81 23.72 -19.74
C TRP A 521 -20.97 22.52 -20.25
N LEU A 522 -19.71 22.81 -20.56
CA LEU A 522 -18.71 21.81 -20.93
C LEU A 522 -17.45 22.03 -20.09
N VAL A 523 -16.95 20.97 -19.49
CA VAL A 523 -15.69 20.94 -18.75
C VAL A 523 -14.70 20.05 -19.50
N ALA A 524 -13.55 20.58 -19.86
CA ALA A 524 -12.51 19.87 -20.60
C ALA A 524 -11.19 19.87 -19.85
N ASP A 525 -10.43 18.76 -19.95
CA ASP A 525 -9.03 18.76 -19.56
C ASP A 525 -8.21 19.59 -20.57
N ASN A 526 -7.20 20.30 -20.09
CA ASN A 526 -6.39 21.17 -20.92
C ASN A 526 -5.65 20.43 -22.06
N GLU A 527 -5.23 19.19 -21.84
CA GLU A 527 -4.53 18.38 -22.84
C GLU A 527 -5.49 17.76 -23.86
N ALA A 528 -6.77 17.69 -23.52
CA ALA A 528 -7.83 17.15 -24.38
C ALA A 528 -8.58 18.22 -25.21
N TRP A 529 -8.18 19.46 -25.09
CA TRP A 529 -8.79 20.56 -25.88
C TRP A 529 -7.79 21.11 -26.90
N PRO A 530 -8.18 21.35 -28.18
CA PRO A 530 -9.55 21.19 -28.73
C PRO A 530 -9.97 19.71 -28.84
N ALA A 531 -11.24 19.47 -28.49
CA ALA A 531 -11.82 18.14 -28.58
C ALA A 531 -11.97 17.69 -30.05
N PRO A 532 -11.95 16.38 -30.33
CA PRO A 532 -12.25 15.86 -31.66
C PRO A 532 -13.63 16.33 -32.15
N GLU A 533 -13.73 16.79 -33.41
CA GLU A 533 -14.96 17.34 -33.98
C GLU A 533 -16.13 16.35 -33.98
N ASN A 534 -15.87 15.05 -33.98
CA ASN A 534 -16.93 14.03 -33.86
C ASN A 534 -17.59 13.98 -32.48
N LEU A 535 -16.94 14.50 -31.45
CA LEU A 535 -17.48 14.55 -30.06
C LEU A 535 -18.10 15.91 -29.76
N VAL A 536 -17.43 17.00 -30.11
CA VAL A 536 -17.83 18.37 -29.78
C VAL A 536 -17.57 19.28 -30.97
N ASN A 537 -18.52 20.14 -31.33
CA ASN A 537 -18.24 21.23 -32.24
C ASN A 537 -17.66 22.42 -31.46
N PRO A 538 -16.39 22.79 -31.67
CA PRO A 538 -15.73 23.85 -30.90
C PRO A 538 -16.41 25.22 -31.03
N ASP A 539 -17.02 25.50 -32.19
CA ASP A 539 -17.65 26.81 -32.50
C ASP A 539 -18.86 27.11 -31.64
N LEU A 540 -19.47 26.07 -31.05
CA LEU A 540 -20.63 26.20 -30.17
C LEU A 540 -20.28 26.53 -28.72
N TRP A 541 -19.00 26.63 -28.39
CA TRP A 541 -18.53 26.74 -27.02
C TRP A 541 -17.63 27.94 -26.81
N THR A 542 -18.04 28.86 -25.94
CA THR A 542 -17.23 29.99 -25.49
C THR A 542 -16.53 29.68 -24.18
N ARG A 543 -15.23 29.93 -24.14
CA ARG A 543 -14.46 29.70 -22.92
C ARG A 543 -14.79 30.75 -21.87
N GLU A 544 -15.31 30.31 -20.72
CA GLU A 544 -15.68 31.14 -19.58
C GLU A 544 -14.55 31.29 -18.58
N ALA A 545 -13.90 30.17 -18.22
CA ALA A 545 -12.84 30.16 -17.20
C ALA A 545 -11.77 29.10 -17.44
N THR A 546 -10.63 29.30 -16.80
CA THR A 546 -9.57 28.31 -16.64
C THR A 546 -9.31 28.11 -15.16
N ILE A 547 -9.53 26.91 -14.68
CA ILE A 547 -9.47 26.58 -13.26
C ILE A 547 -8.31 25.64 -13.03
N GLY A 548 -7.25 26.18 -12.40
CA GLY A 548 -6.06 25.42 -12.06
C GLY A 548 -6.16 24.79 -10.70
N ARG A 549 -5.43 23.70 -10.48
CA ARG A 549 -5.24 23.19 -9.14
C ARG A 549 -4.18 24.04 -8.43
N PRO A 550 -4.43 24.58 -7.23
CA PRO A 550 -3.52 25.53 -6.58
C PRO A 550 -2.09 25.00 -6.36
N THR A 551 -1.96 23.69 -6.17
CA THR A 551 -0.70 23.02 -5.87
C THR A 551 -0.05 22.33 -7.09
N ASP A 552 -0.68 22.39 -8.27
CA ASP A 552 -0.15 21.79 -9.49
C ASP A 552 -0.36 22.74 -10.70
N ARG A 553 0.70 23.38 -11.15
CA ARG A 553 0.66 24.38 -12.22
C ARG A 553 0.40 23.81 -13.62
N LYS A 554 0.42 22.49 -13.76
CA LYS A 554 0.21 21.82 -15.05
C LYS A 554 -1.20 21.24 -15.20
N GLU A 555 -1.94 21.13 -14.11
CA GLU A 555 -3.27 20.53 -14.08
C GLU A 555 -4.35 21.61 -14.10
N PHE A 556 -4.96 21.80 -15.28
CA PHE A 556 -5.99 22.80 -15.52
C PHE A 556 -7.24 22.15 -16.08
N ILE A 557 -8.39 22.68 -15.68
CA ILE A 557 -9.70 22.38 -16.23
C ILE A 557 -10.20 23.63 -16.94
N LEU A 558 -10.65 23.46 -18.19
CA LEU A 558 -11.24 24.52 -18.99
C LEU A 558 -12.76 24.44 -18.85
N LEU A 559 -13.39 25.55 -18.50
CA LEU A 559 -14.83 25.68 -18.43
C LEU A 559 -15.32 26.45 -19.65
N PHE A 560 -16.31 25.87 -20.34
CA PHE A 560 -16.96 26.48 -21.48
C PHE A 560 -18.47 26.59 -21.25
N ARG A 561 -19.04 27.65 -21.77
CA ARG A 561 -20.47 27.89 -21.86
C ARG A 561 -20.94 27.72 -23.30
N ARG A 562 -22.06 27.09 -23.49
CA ARG A 562 -22.66 26.95 -24.81
C ARG A 562 -23.07 28.33 -25.35
N ALA A 563 -22.64 28.67 -26.57
CA ALA A 563 -23.08 29.88 -27.24
C ALA A 563 -24.59 29.80 -27.46
N ALA A 564 -25.31 30.90 -27.19
CA ALA A 564 -26.70 30.96 -27.55
C ALA A 564 -26.85 30.72 -29.05
N SER A 565 -27.70 29.80 -29.45
CA SER A 565 -28.05 29.62 -30.85
C SER A 565 -28.47 30.98 -31.41
N PRO A 566 -27.87 31.50 -32.49
CA PRO A 566 -28.45 32.66 -33.11
C PRO A 566 -29.82 32.23 -33.64
N ASP A 567 -30.89 32.88 -33.13
CA ASP A 567 -32.28 32.73 -33.59
C ASP A 567 -32.41 32.96 -35.09
#